data_535c27ee7593448bb371e5168ddf51d3
#
_entry.id   535c27ee7593448bb371e5168ddf51d3
#
_cell.length_a   1.000
_cell.length_b   1.000
_cell.length_c   1.000
_cell.angle_alpha   90.00
_cell.angle_beta   90.00
_cell.angle_gamma   90.00
#
_symmetry.space_group_name_H-M   'P 1'
#
loop_
_entity.id
_entity.type
_entity.pdbx_description
1 polymer ?
#
loop_
_entity_poly.entity_id
_entity_poly.type
_entity_poly.pdbx_seq_one_letter_code
_entity_poly.pdbx_strand_id
1 'polypeptide(L)'
;MSKYWAKIVDGLVVNVIVANEDFFDTFVDDTPGTWLETKMDGSIRKNYAGIGHTYDQGRDAFYEPQPYPSWILNEDTCTWEASKPMPTDSQSYLWNEANKNWDVKE
;
A
#
# COMPACT_ATOMS: atom_id res chain seq x y z
N MET A 1 -13.43 8.90 19.01
CA MET A 1 -12.79 9.43 17.80
C MET A 1 -12.74 8.35 16.72
N SER A 2 -13.13 8.70 15.51
CA SER A 2 -13.17 7.74 14.41
C SER A 2 -11.77 7.39 13.91
N LYS A 3 -11.59 6.13 13.56
CA LYS A 3 -10.34 5.60 13.02
C LYS A 3 -10.63 4.86 11.73
N TYR A 4 -9.58 4.63 10.94
CA TYR A 4 -9.66 3.82 9.73
C TYR A 4 -9.20 2.40 10.03
N TRP A 5 -9.96 1.42 9.56
CA TRP A 5 -9.67 0.01 9.81
C TRP A 5 -9.65 -0.74 8.49
N ALA A 6 -8.60 -1.51 8.28
CA ALA A 6 -8.43 -2.33 7.08
C ALA A 6 -8.71 -3.79 7.41
N LYS A 7 -9.53 -4.43 6.60
CA LYS A 7 -9.76 -5.87 6.70
C LYS A 7 -8.78 -6.61 5.82
N ILE A 8 -8.05 -7.55 6.41
CA ILE A 8 -6.99 -8.31 5.75
C ILE A 8 -7.42 -9.76 5.60
N VAL A 9 -7.36 -10.26 4.37
CA VAL A 9 -7.59 -11.68 4.06
C VAL A 9 -6.43 -12.16 3.19
N ASP A 10 -5.73 -13.19 3.66
CA ASP A 10 -4.58 -13.78 2.95
C ASP A 10 -3.53 -12.75 2.55
N GLY A 11 -3.29 -11.77 3.44
CA GLY A 11 -2.29 -10.73 3.22
C GLY A 11 -2.75 -9.59 2.31
N LEU A 12 -4.00 -9.58 1.89
CA LEU A 12 -4.55 -8.52 1.01
C LEU A 12 -5.62 -7.71 1.73
N VAL A 13 -5.60 -6.39 1.49
CA VAL A 13 -6.64 -5.50 2.00
C VAL A 13 -7.88 -5.66 1.14
N VAL A 14 -8.97 -6.15 1.73
CA VAL A 14 -10.22 -6.39 1.01
C VAL A 14 -11.29 -5.35 1.33
N ASN A 15 -11.12 -4.61 2.43
CA ASN A 15 -12.06 -3.56 2.80
C ASN A 15 -11.38 -2.55 3.72
N VAL A 16 -11.87 -1.31 3.72
CA VAL A 16 -11.44 -0.26 4.64
C VAL A 16 -12.69 0.47 5.11
N ILE A 17 -12.83 0.61 6.43
CA ILE A 17 -13.98 1.30 7.04
C ILE A 17 -13.50 2.39 7.98
N VAL A 18 -14.40 3.33 8.28
CA VAL A 18 -14.20 4.35 9.30
C VAL A 18 -15.12 4.00 10.47
N ALA A 19 -14.54 3.82 11.67
CA ALA A 19 -15.30 3.46 12.85
C ALA A 19 -14.55 3.85 14.12
N ASN A 20 -15.28 4.02 15.22
CA ASN A 20 -14.68 4.21 16.53
C ASN A 20 -14.06 2.89 17.03
N GLU A 21 -13.16 2.99 18.00
CA GLU A 21 -12.51 1.80 18.56
C GLU A 21 -13.52 0.81 19.12
N ASP A 22 -14.58 1.31 19.76
CA ASP A 22 -15.60 0.47 20.40
C ASP A 22 -16.55 -0.19 19.40
N PHE A 23 -16.45 0.18 18.11
CA PHE A 23 -17.26 -0.46 17.06
C PHE A 23 -17.12 -1.98 17.08
N PHE A 24 -15.92 -2.48 17.30
CA PHE A 24 -15.66 -3.93 17.28
C PHE A 24 -16.16 -4.67 18.52
N ASP A 25 -16.57 -3.95 19.56
CA ASP A 25 -17.15 -4.59 20.76
C ASP A 25 -18.51 -5.23 20.45
N THR A 26 -19.25 -4.66 19.48
CA THR A 26 -20.58 -5.15 19.12
C THR A 26 -20.66 -5.61 17.66
N PHE A 27 -19.63 -5.33 16.86
CA PHE A 27 -19.60 -5.71 15.45
C PHE A 27 -19.33 -7.20 15.29
N VAL A 28 -20.16 -7.86 14.50
CA VAL A 28 -19.96 -9.26 14.16
C VAL A 28 -19.68 -9.36 12.66
N ASP A 29 -18.50 -9.86 12.32
CA ASP A 29 -18.09 -10.09 10.94
C ASP A 29 -18.05 -11.60 10.69
N ASP A 30 -19.01 -12.10 9.94
CA ASP A 30 -19.12 -13.52 9.64
C ASP A 30 -18.09 -14.01 8.62
N THR A 31 -17.39 -13.09 7.97
CA THR A 31 -16.39 -13.44 6.94
C THR A 31 -15.00 -13.52 7.54
N PRO A 32 -14.14 -14.43 7.02
CA PRO A 32 -12.77 -14.51 7.52
C PRO A 32 -11.99 -13.22 7.28
N GLY A 33 -11.05 -12.93 8.17
CA GLY A 33 -10.17 -11.79 8.02
C GLY A 33 -9.76 -11.20 9.35
N THR A 34 -8.82 -10.27 9.29
CA THR A 34 -8.31 -9.54 10.45
C THR A 34 -8.47 -8.05 10.21
N TRP A 35 -8.95 -7.32 11.23
CA TRP A 35 -9.07 -5.87 11.16
C TRP A 35 -7.86 -5.22 11.80
N LEU A 36 -7.19 -4.33 11.05
CA LEU A 36 -6.02 -3.58 11.52
C LEU A 36 -6.24 -2.09 11.31
N GLU A 37 -5.82 -1.29 12.30
CA GLU A 37 -5.90 0.16 12.17
C GLU A 37 -4.91 0.66 11.12
N THR A 38 -5.34 1.64 10.31
CA THR A 38 -4.49 2.36 9.37
C THR A 38 -4.77 3.86 9.50
N LYS A 39 -3.89 4.71 8.96
CA LYS A 39 -4.09 6.16 8.95
C LYS A 39 -3.80 6.72 7.57
N MET A 40 -4.59 7.71 7.17
CA MET A 40 -4.47 8.30 5.84
C MET A 40 -3.11 8.95 5.59
N ASP A 41 -2.45 9.44 6.65
CA ASP A 41 -1.13 10.06 6.52
C ASP A 41 0.02 9.06 6.54
N GLY A 42 -0.27 7.76 6.65
CA GLY A 42 0.75 6.74 6.68
C GLY A 42 1.58 6.69 7.97
N SER A 43 1.11 7.35 9.04
CA SER A 43 1.89 7.45 10.29
C SER A 43 1.99 6.14 11.05
N ILE A 44 1.14 5.15 10.74
CA ILE A 44 1.25 3.80 11.28
C ILE A 44 1.31 2.80 10.13
N ARG A 45 2.03 1.70 10.33
CA ARG A 45 2.21 0.62 9.35
C ARG A 45 2.68 1.13 7.99
N LYS A 46 3.53 2.18 8.00
CA LYS A 46 4.25 2.76 6.85
C LYS A 46 3.37 3.52 5.88
N ASN A 47 2.26 2.94 5.43
CA ASN A 47 1.42 3.53 4.40
C ASN A 47 -0.05 3.35 4.74
N TYR A 48 -0.91 4.18 4.16
CA TYR A 48 -2.35 3.99 4.26
C TYR A 48 -2.75 2.72 3.52
N ALA A 49 -3.64 1.93 4.13
CA ALA A 49 -4.14 0.71 3.52
C ALA A 49 -5.26 1.05 2.54
N GLY A 50 -5.01 0.82 1.24
CA GLY A 50 -6.06 0.89 0.22
C GLY A 50 -6.54 -0.51 -0.15
N ILE A 51 -7.76 -0.60 -0.68
CA ILE A 51 -8.29 -1.89 -1.14
C ILE A 51 -7.39 -2.42 -2.27
N GLY A 52 -6.97 -3.68 -2.16
CA GLY A 52 -6.05 -4.31 -3.11
C GLY A 52 -4.58 -4.20 -2.71
N HIS A 53 -4.26 -3.40 -1.68
CA HIS A 53 -2.89 -3.32 -1.17
C HIS A 53 -2.52 -4.58 -0.41
N THR A 54 -1.22 -4.78 -0.22
CA THR A 54 -0.69 -5.90 0.55
C THR A 54 -0.41 -5.47 1.98
N TYR A 55 -0.74 -6.33 2.94
CA TYR A 55 -0.25 -6.20 4.30
C TYR A 55 0.86 -7.21 4.53
N ASP A 56 2.04 -6.73 4.90
CA ASP A 56 3.19 -7.57 5.21
C ASP A 56 3.32 -7.66 6.73
N GLN A 57 2.99 -8.82 7.28
CA GLN A 57 3.01 -9.04 8.72
C GLN A 57 4.44 -8.97 9.29
N GLY A 58 5.42 -9.45 8.55
CA GLY A 58 6.81 -9.41 8.99
C GLY A 58 7.37 -8.01 9.14
N ARG A 59 6.95 -7.10 8.26
CA ARG A 59 7.33 -5.69 8.31
C ARG A 59 6.33 -4.83 9.09
N ASP A 60 5.15 -5.37 9.40
CA ASP A 60 4.00 -4.62 9.94
C ASP A 60 3.72 -3.38 9.09
N ALA A 61 3.50 -3.58 7.81
CA ALA A 61 3.38 -2.50 6.85
C ALA A 61 2.41 -2.82 5.72
N PHE A 62 1.74 -1.77 5.23
CA PHE A 62 0.93 -1.83 4.01
C PHE A 62 1.73 -1.29 2.85
N TYR A 63 1.59 -1.90 1.66
CA TYR A 63 2.18 -1.36 0.45
C TYR A 63 1.33 -1.70 -0.77
N GLU A 64 1.49 -0.87 -1.81
CA GLU A 64 0.75 -1.03 -3.06
C GLU A 64 1.16 -2.30 -3.79
N PRO A 65 0.31 -2.80 -4.71
CA PRO A 65 0.72 -3.87 -5.61
C PRO A 65 1.94 -3.45 -6.42
N GLN A 66 2.83 -4.40 -6.72
CA GLN A 66 4.01 -4.12 -7.52
C GLN A 66 3.62 -3.57 -8.89
N PRO A 67 4.04 -2.34 -9.25
CA PRO A 67 3.60 -1.75 -10.52
C PRO A 67 4.26 -2.37 -11.73
N TYR A 68 5.51 -2.83 -11.59
CA TYR A 68 6.27 -3.46 -12.68
C TYR A 68 7.18 -4.54 -12.11
N PRO A 69 7.41 -5.64 -12.85
CA PRO A 69 8.21 -6.77 -12.32
C PRO A 69 9.65 -6.40 -11.95
N SER A 70 10.22 -5.35 -12.56
CA SER A 70 11.61 -4.95 -12.29
C SER A 70 11.74 -3.96 -11.13
N TRP A 71 10.62 -3.41 -10.64
CA TRP A 71 10.68 -2.44 -9.53
C TRP A 71 10.94 -3.16 -8.21
N ILE A 72 11.62 -2.44 -7.30
CA ILE A 72 12.10 -2.98 -6.04
C ILE A 72 11.40 -2.26 -4.90
N LEU A 73 10.97 -3.02 -3.89
CA LEU A 73 10.34 -2.46 -2.70
C LEU A 73 11.41 -1.82 -1.79
N ASN A 74 11.23 -0.55 -1.47
CA ASN A 74 12.02 0.11 -0.45
C ASN A 74 11.53 -0.37 0.91
N GLU A 75 12.36 -1.12 1.63
CA GLU A 75 11.95 -1.75 2.88
C GLU A 75 11.77 -0.75 4.03
N ASP A 76 12.39 0.43 3.95
CA ASP A 76 12.24 1.46 4.97
C ASP A 76 10.90 2.19 4.88
N THR A 77 10.43 2.47 3.65
CA THR A 77 9.18 3.21 3.41
C THR A 77 8.05 2.33 2.93
N CYS A 78 8.35 1.09 2.51
CA CYS A 78 7.39 0.16 1.90
C CYS A 78 6.71 0.76 0.68
N THR A 79 7.50 1.45 -0.14
CA THR A 79 7.06 1.98 -1.43
C THR A 79 7.92 1.39 -2.54
N TRP A 80 7.32 1.27 -3.72
CA TRP A 80 8.02 0.69 -4.88
C TRP A 80 8.87 1.72 -5.57
N GLU A 81 10.10 1.33 -5.93
CA GLU A 81 11.03 2.18 -6.64
C GLU A 81 11.46 1.52 -7.94
N ALA A 82 11.58 2.35 -8.99
CA ALA A 82 12.08 1.87 -10.27
C ALA A 82 13.51 1.36 -10.12
N SER A 83 13.85 0.33 -10.90
CA SER A 83 15.21 -0.22 -10.89
C SER A 83 16.25 0.78 -11.40
N LYS A 84 15.81 1.86 -12.08
CA LYS A 84 16.65 2.99 -12.44
C LYS A 84 15.99 4.29 -12.01
N PRO A 85 16.73 5.26 -11.45
CA PRO A 85 16.14 6.53 -11.05
C PRO A 85 15.64 7.32 -12.25
N MET A 86 14.50 8.00 -12.06
CA MET A 86 13.96 8.88 -13.10
C MET A 86 14.88 10.10 -13.26
N PRO A 87 15.22 10.48 -14.51
CA PRO A 87 16.01 11.69 -14.72
C PRO A 87 15.32 12.95 -14.18
N THR A 88 16.10 13.92 -13.73
CA THR A 88 15.61 15.13 -13.08
C THR A 88 15.86 16.39 -13.92
N ASP A 89 15.65 16.29 -15.23
CA ASP A 89 15.95 17.36 -16.18
C ASP A 89 14.72 18.17 -16.62
N SER A 90 13.66 18.15 -15.84
CA SER A 90 12.41 18.88 -16.08
C SER A 90 11.55 18.33 -17.20
N GLN A 91 11.93 17.20 -17.81
CA GLN A 91 11.08 16.52 -18.78
C GLN A 91 10.15 15.53 -18.10
N SER A 92 9.09 15.15 -18.80
CA SER A 92 8.18 14.10 -18.33
C SER A 92 8.62 12.76 -18.88
N TYR A 93 8.54 11.71 -18.05
CA TYR A 93 9.00 10.38 -18.42
C TYR A 93 7.93 9.33 -18.15
N LEU A 94 7.96 8.26 -18.96
CA LEU A 94 7.18 7.06 -18.73
C LEU A 94 8.13 5.88 -18.56
N TRP A 95 7.81 5.00 -17.63
CA TRP A 95 8.61 3.80 -17.42
C TRP A 95 8.40 2.82 -18.59
N ASN A 96 9.51 2.32 -19.15
CA ASN A 96 9.51 1.29 -20.19
C ASN A 96 10.04 0.00 -19.59
N GLU A 97 9.14 -0.91 -19.26
CA GLU A 97 9.50 -2.17 -18.61
C GLU A 97 10.33 -3.07 -19.54
N ALA A 98 10.05 -3.07 -20.83
CA ALA A 98 10.79 -3.91 -21.77
C ALA A 98 12.28 -3.54 -21.81
N ASN A 99 12.59 -2.25 -21.75
CA ASN A 99 13.98 -1.75 -21.74
C ASN A 99 14.49 -1.49 -20.32
N LYS A 100 13.61 -1.56 -19.30
CA LYS A 100 13.91 -1.24 -17.91
C LYS A 100 14.56 0.13 -17.77
N ASN A 101 13.93 1.11 -18.40
CA ASN A 101 14.45 2.47 -18.47
C ASN A 101 13.30 3.47 -18.60
N TRP A 102 13.62 4.75 -18.46
CA TRP A 102 12.65 5.83 -18.59
C TRP A 102 12.69 6.38 -20.01
N ASP A 103 11.52 6.47 -20.64
CA ASP A 103 11.37 7.09 -21.97
C ASP A 103 10.75 8.47 -21.81
N VAL A 104 11.19 9.42 -22.62
CA VAL A 104 10.61 10.77 -22.63
C VAL A 104 9.17 10.69 -23.10
N LYS A 105 8.28 11.29 -22.31
CA LYS A 105 6.87 11.37 -22.67
C LYS A 105 6.66 12.57 -23.60
N GLU A 106 6.20 12.30 -24.79
CA GLU A 106 5.90 13.35 -25.77
C GLU A 106 4.43 13.78 -25.75
#